data_bd2b298bf5836208d5b5d3000232f5b7
#
_entry.id   bd2b298bf5836208d5b5d3000232f5b7
#
_cell.length_a   1.000
_cell.length_b   1.000
_cell.length_c   1.000
_cell.angle_alpha   90.00
_cell.angle_beta   90.00
_cell.angle_gamma   90.00
#
_symmetry.space_group_name_H-M   'P 1'
#
loop_
_entity.id
_entity.type
_entity.pdbx_description
1 polymer ?
#
loop_
_entity_poly.entity_id
_entity_poly.type
_entity_poly.pdbx_seq_one_letter_code
_entity_poly.pdbx_strand_id
1 'polypeptide(L)'
;MLRIMTHNVWNRDENAPAWQEKGNDCSAAVRVKSHMRVYDETQPDIIGGQEFSRLMAELMKGEFEAAGKNYALIWGRFTPILYRPEKLELLDTEFLTYPEELPGYEGEFNDVKSKACNIAVFKVKESGNIFVFATTHLWWKGESKDNNYANVDSNVQYGSDKAREYQIALAIEKIEKYRQKYGNCPAVFLGDMNTGYDSKAIQYAVSNGYRHARFIATDYADETVGYHNCFGWGYETHYFDDPFEKAIDHVLVKGEREGSVKRFERYSPDYYFPISDHSPAFIDFDI
;
A
#
# COMPACT_ATOMS: atom_id res chain seq x y z
N MET A 1 13.30 13.64 -9.73
CA MET A 1 13.18 12.60 -8.67
C MET A 1 11.84 12.75 -7.98
N LEU A 2 11.12 11.64 -7.74
CA LEU A 2 9.82 11.60 -7.06
C LEU A 2 9.93 10.73 -5.81
N ARG A 3 9.25 11.13 -4.73
CA ARG A 3 9.01 10.27 -3.58
C ARG A 3 7.66 9.59 -3.71
N ILE A 4 7.66 8.27 -3.75
CA ILE A 4 6.50 7.41 -3.98
C ILE A 4 6.28 6.54 -2.75
N MET A 5 5.09 6.61 -2.15
CA MET A 5 4.76 5.97 -0.86
C MET A 5 3.61 4.98 -1.01
N THR A 6 3.69 3.86 -0.29
CA THR A 6 2.55 3.00 0.06
C THR A 6 2.15 3.22 1.50
N HIS A 7 0.85 3.27 1.79
CA HIS A 7 0.37 3.53 3.14
C HIS A 7 -0.99 2.87 3.40
N ASN A 8 -1.00 1.79 4.17
CA ASN A 8 -2.22 1.27 4.77
C ASN A 8 -2.54 2.10 6.03
N VAL A 9 -3.70 2.76 6.06
CA VAL A 9 -4.08 3.70 7.12
C VAL A 9 -5.00 3.10 8.18
N TRP A 10 -5.23 1.81 8.10
CA TRP A 10 -6.16 1.10 8.98
C TRP A 10 -7.61 1.59 8.86
N ASN A 11 -8.49 0.79 8.27
CA ASN A 11 -9.90 1.13 8.04
C ASN A 11 -10.71 1.13 9.36
N ARG A 12 -10.54 2.19 10.14
CA ARG A 12 -11.26 2.39 11.39
C ARG A 12 -11.75 3.83 11.49
N ASP A 13 -13.06 4.02 11.36
CA ASP A 13 -13.68 5.34 11.43
C ASP A 13 -14.02 5.74 12.86
N GLU A 14 -14.54 4.79 13.65
CA GLU A 14 -14.95 5.00 15.03
C GLU A 14 -13.92 4.43 16.01
N ASN A 15 -13.97 4.91 17.25
CA ASN A 15 -13.11 4.39 18.29
C ASN A 15 -13.41 2.92 18.59
N ALA A 16 -12.37 2.12 18.80
CA ALA A 16 -12.51 0.72 19.16
C ALA A 16 -12.80 0.55 20.66
N PRO A 17 -13.67 -0.40 21.06
CA PRO A 17 -13.98 -0.63 22.48
C PRO A 17 -12.73 -0.84 23.35
N ALA A 18 -11.76 -1.63 22.89
CA ALA A 18 -10.51 -1.87 23.62
C ALA A 18 -9.68 -0.61 23.85
N TRP A 19 -9.77 0.37 22.95
CA TRP A 19 -9.13 1.69 23.12
C TRP A 19 -9.91 2.56 24.08
N GLN A 20 -11.23 2.58 23.95
CA GLN A 20 -12.12 3.35 24.81
C GLN A 20 -12.02 2.90 26.28
N GLU A 21 -11.95 1.60 26.55
CA GLU A 21 -11.77 1.04 27.90
C GLU A 21 -10.46 1.49 28.56
N LYS A 22 -9.45 1.78 27.77
CA LYS A 22 -8.15 2.32 28.22
C LYS A 22 -8.09 3.85 28.22
N GLY A 23 -9.20 4.54 27.94
CA GLY A 23 -9.27 5.99 27.88
C GLY A 23 -8.61 6.60 26.63
N ASN A 24 -8.39 5.81 25.59
CA ASN A 24 -7.77 6.22 24.33
C ASN A 24 -8.78 6.28 23.19
N ASP A 25 -8.40 6.95 22.09
CA ASP A 25 -9.22 7.11 20.90
C ASP A 25 -8.41 6.82 19.62
N CYS A 26 -8.86 5.84 18.85
CA CYS A 26 -8.29 5.47 17.54
C CYS A 26 -9.21 5.84 16.37
N SER A 27 -10.17 6.72 16.57
CA SER A 27 -11.05 7.16 15.48
C SER A 27 -10.29 7.86 14.35
N ALA A 28 -10.84 7.86 13.16
CA ALA A 28 -10.26 8.53 12.01
C ALA A 28 -9.97 10.01 12.27
N ALA A 29 -10.87 10.69 13.01
CA ALA A 29 -10.73 12.11 13.36
C ALA A 29 -9.48 12.40 14.22
N VAL A 30 -9.08 11.47 15.08
CA VAL A 30 -7.86 11.58 15.89
C VAL A 30 -6.64 11.21 15.08
N ARG A 31 -6.69 10.09 14.35
CA ARG A 31 -5.53 9.54 13.64
C ARG A 31 -5.10 10.37 12.42
N VAL A 32 -6.04 11.06 11.75
CA VAL A 32 -5.74 11.84 10.56
C VAL A 32 -4.59 12.83 10.75
N LYS A 33 -4.52 13.48 11.91
CA LYS A 33 -3.47 14.47 12.21
C LYS A 33 -2.07 13.85 12.27
N SER A 34 -1.99 12.65 12.78
CA SER A 34 -0.72 11.92 12.83
C SER A 34 -0.32 11.38 11.45
N HIS A 35 -1.28 10.95 10.62
CA HIS A 35 -1.01 10.66 9.21
C HIS A 35 -0.49 11.92 8.47
N MET A 36 -1.10 13.09 8.74
CA MET A 36 -0.63 14.35 8.17
C MET A 36 0.80 14.68 8.59
N ARG A 37 1.16 14.41 9.85
CA ARG A 37 2.54 14.57 10.31
C ARG A 37 3.52 13.68 9.54
N VAL A 38 3.16 12.43 9.26
CA VAL A 38 3.97 11.54 8.40
C VAL A 38 4.21 12.18 7.03
N TYR A 39 3.14 12.72 6.41
CA TYR A 39 3.27 13.37 5.10
C TYR A 39 4.01 14.70 5.15
N ASP A 40 4.00 15.39 6.30
CA ASP A 40 4.81 16.59 6.52
C ASP A 40 6.30 16.26 6.65
N GLU A 41 6.62 15.19 7.32
CA GLU A 41 8.01 14.77 7.53
C GLU A 41 8.61 14.09 6.29
N THR A 42 7.82 13.27 5.59
CA THR A 42 8.30 12.50 4.44
C THR A 42 8.10 13.17 3.09
N GLN A 43 7.16 14.13 2.96
CA GLN A 43 6.89 14.89 1.73
C GLN A 43 6.69 14.03 0.47
N PRO A 44 5.79 13.02 0.45
CA PRO A 44 5.57 12.20 -0.71
C PRO A 44 4.98 13.00 -1.88
N ASP A 45 5.37 12.66 -3.10
CA ASP A 45 4.80 13.24 -4.33
C ASP A 45 3.59 12.46 -4.84
N ILE A 46 3.55 11.16 -4.49
CA ILE A 46 2.44 10.27 -4.77
C ILE A 46 2.30 9.23 -3.65
N ILE A 47 1.07 8.95 -3.25
CA ILE A 47 0.73 7.99 -2.19
C ILE A 47 -0.27 7.00 -2.76
N GLY A 48 0.06 5.72 -2.71
CA GLY A 48 -0.87 4.62 -2.89
C GLY A 48 -1.44 4.21 -1.55
N GLY A 49 -2.73 4.47 -1.34
CA GLY A 49 -3.41 4.17 -0.09
C GLY A 49 -3.97 2.75 -0.05
N GLN A 50 -4.09 2.18 1.14
CA GLN A 50 -4.88 0.99 1.43
C GLN A 50 -5.69 1.25 2.70
N GLU A 51 -6.86 0.62 2.79
CA GLU A 51 -7.79 0.76 3.90
C GLU A 51 -8.31 2.18 4.15
N PHE A 52 -8.26 3.03 3.15
CA PHE A 52 -8.88 4.34 3.25
C PHE A 52 -10.40 4.23 3.27
N SER A 53 -11.00 4.51 4.40
CA SER A 53 -12.44 4.79 4.43
C SER A 53 -12.74 6.09 3.71
N ARG A 54 -14.01 6.29 3.33
CA ARG A 54 -14.43 7.57 2.76
C ARG A 54 -14.24 8.71 3.74
N LEU A 55 -14.54 8.49 5.02
CA LEU A 55 -14.35 9.48 6.07
C LEU A 55 -12.88 9.88 6.21
N MET A 56 -11.96 8.90 6.27
CA MET A 56 -10.53 9.18 6.35
C MET A 56 -10.04 9.99 5.15
N ALA A 57 -10.49 9.65 3.93
CA ALA A 57 -10.12 10.39 2.72
C ALA A 57 -10.64 11.84 2.73
N GLU A 58 -11.87 12.07 3.20
CA GLU A 58 -12.46 13.41 3.34
C GLU A 58 -11.73 14.23 4.42
N LEU A 59 -11.40 13.63 5.56
CA LEU A 59 -10.62 14.26 6.62
C LEU A 59 -9.21 14.65 6.12
N MET A 60 -8.51 13.75 5.46
CA MET A 60 -7.18 14.04 4.89
C MET A 60 -7.24 15.17 3.87
N LYS A 61 -8.25 15.19 3.01
CA LYS A 61 -8.44 16.28 2.05
C LYS A 61 -8.59 17.63 2.77
N GLY A 62 -9.42 17.69 3.81
CA GLY A 62 -9.60 18.89 4.63
C GLY A 62 -8.29 19.35 5.30
N GLU A 63 -7.51 18.43 5.85
CA GLU A 63 -6.23 18.75 6.47
C GLU A 63 -5.19 19.23 5.43
N PHE A 64 -5.13 18.63 4.24
CA PHE A 64 -4.29 19.12 3.14
C PHE A 64 -4.65 20.54 2.72
N GLU A 65 -5.95 20.82 2.53
CA GLU A 65 -6.44 22.15 2.19
C GLU A 65 -6.08 23.17 3.28
N ALA A 66 -6.27 22.82 4.55
CA ALA A 66 -5.94 23.68 5.69
C ALA A 66 -4.42 23.96 5.79
N ALA A 67 -3.58 22.98 5.41
CA ALA A 67 -2.13 23.12 5.38
C ALA A 67 -1.60 23.81 4.10
N GLY A 68 -2.48 24.21 3.17
CA GLY A 68 -2.07 24.78 1.89
C GLY A 68 -1.37 23.78 0.96
N LYS A 69 -1.55 22.47 1.18
CA LYS A 69 -0.98 21.41 0.36
C LYS A 69 -1.95 21.00 -0.73
N ASN A 70 -1.45 20.92 -1.94
CA ASN A 70 -2.27 20.55 -3.09
C ASN A 70 -2.04 19.06 -3.43
N TYR A 71 -2.94 18.20 -2.95
CA TYR A 71 -3.01 16.81 -3.37
C TYR A 71 -4.32 16.56 -4.13
N ALA A 72 -4.21 16.03 -5.34
CA ALA A 72 -5.35 15.51 -6.08
C ALA A 72 -5.60 14.06 -5.66
N LEU A 73 -6.88 13.65 -5.66
CA LEU A 73 -7.34 12.33 -5.25
C LEU A 73 -7.95 11.59 -6.44
N ILE A 74 -7.42 10.42 -6.75
CA ILE A 74 -8.06 9.42 -7.60
C ILE A 74 -8.70 8.40 -6.66
N TRP A 75 -10.04 8.47 -6.54
CA TRP A 75 -10.76 7.57 -5.65
C TRP A 75 -10.76 6.15 -6.23
N GLY A 76 -10.50 5.17 -5.40
CA GLY A 76 -10.49 3.74 -5.73
C GLY A 76 -11.04 2.93 -4.56
N ARG A 77 -12.20 3.34 -4.03
CA ARG A 77 -12.74 2.80 -2.79
C ARG A 77 -11.70 2.85 -1.66
N PHE A 78 -11.27 1.71 -1.16
CA PHE A 78 -10.28 1.62 -0.08
C PHE A 78 -8.83 1.71 -0.56
N THR A 79 -8.59 1.85 -1.88
CA THR A 79 -7.26 1.94 -2.48
C THR A 79 -7.07 3.23 -3.30
N PRO A 80 -7.19 4.43 -2.70
CA PRO A 80 -7.04 5.69 -3.42
C PRO A 80 -5.59 5.96 -3.80
N ILE A 81 -5.42 6.85 -4.80
CA ILE A 81 -4.14 7.45 -5.15
C ILE A 81 -4.22 8.94 -4.85
N LEU A 82 -3.29 9.44 -4.03
CA LEU A 82 -3.11 10.88 -3.81
C LEU A 82 -1.81 11.29 -4.49
N TYR A 83 -1.83 12.42 -5.21
CA TYR A 83 -0.65 12.87 -5.94
C TYR A 83 -0.58 14.40 -6.01
N ARG A 84 0.61 14.94 -6.21
CA ARG A 84 0.87 16.38 -6.38
C ARG A 84 0.66 16.79 -7.84
N PRO A 85 -0.43 17.50 -8.17
CA PRO A 85 -0.73 17.87 -9.56
C PRO A 85 0.27 18.92 -10.11
N GLU A 86 0.99 19.64 -9.27
CA GLU A 86 2.06 20.52 -9.72
C GLU A 86 3.29 19.78 -10.27
N LYS A 87 3.51 18.53 -9.85
CA LYS A 87 4.62 17.69 -10.33
C LYS A 87 4.18 16.67 -11.38
N LEU A 88 2.94 16.19 -11.30
CA LEU A 88 2.44 15.09 -12.08
C LEU A 88 1.21 15.48 -12.90
N GLU A 89 1.21 15.12 -14.18
CA GLU A 89 0.06 15.19 -15.07
C GLU A 89 -0.56 13.80 -15.18
N LEU A 90 -1.84 13.68 -14.84
CA LEU A 90 -2.58 12.43 -14.97
C LEU A 90 -2.98 12.24 -16.45
N LEU A 91 -2.56 11.10 -17.03
CA LEU A 91 -2.85 10.76 -18.43
C LEU A 91 -3.97 9.73 -18.58
N ASP A 92 -4.06 8.78 -17.65
CA ASP A 92 -5.01 7.66 -17.73
C ASP A 92 -5.26 7.04 -16.35
N THR A 93 -6.41 6.37 -16.18
CA THR A 93 -6.75 5.62 -14.96
C THR A 93 -7.54 4.36 -15.27
N GLU A 94 -7.34 3.32 -14.47
CA GLU A 94 -8.22 2.15 -14.42
C GLU A 94 -8.37 1.68 -12.97
N PHE A 95 -9.60 1.34 -12.59
CA PHE A 95 -9.88 0.75 -11.29
C PHE A 95 -10.34 -0.69 -11.47
N LEU A 96 -9.61 -1.63 -10.87
CA LEU A 96 -9.87 -3.05 -10.88
C LEU A 96 -10.35 -3.50 -9.51
N THR A 97 -11.62 -3.88 -9.37
CA THR A 97 -12.10 -4.66 -8.22
C THR A 97 -11.77 -6.12 -8.49
N TYR A 98 -11.10 -6.79 -7.57
CA TYR A 98 -10.82 -8.21 -7.72
C TYR A 98 -12.10 -9.04 -7.61
N PRO A 99 -12.18 -10.18 -8.31
CA PRO A 99 -13.32 -11.08 -8.19
C PRO A 99 -13.52 -11.57 -6.76
N GLU A 100 -14.79 -11.76 -6.37
CA GLU A 100 -15.17 -12.38 -5.11
C GLU A 100 -14.93 -13.90 -5.15
N GLU A 101 -15.04 -14.50 -6.32
CA GLU A 101 -14.84 -15.93 -6.54
C GLU A 101 -13.44 -16.23 -7.10
N LEU A 102 -12.87 -17.35 -6.65
CA LEU A 102 -11.64 -17.90 -7.19
C LEU A 102 -11.94 -19.22 -7.89
N PRO A 103 -11.62 -19.38 -9.20
CA PRO A 103 -11.88 -20.61 -9.92
C PRO A 103 -11.29 -21.86 -9.24
N GLY A 104 -12.14 -22.84 -8.94
CA GLY A 104 -11.73 -24.10 -8.30
C GLY A 104 -11.60 -24.06 -6.77
N TYR A 105 -12.01 -22.99 -6.13
CA TYR A 105 -11.98 -22.82 -4.67
C TYR A 105 -13.36 -22.36 -4.16
N GLU A 106 -13.73 -22.82 -2.97
CA GLU A 106 -14.97 -22.42 -2.31
C GLU A 106 -14.73 -21.19 -1.42
N GLY A 107 -15.74 -20.31 -1.34
CA GLY A 107 -15.75 -19.12 -0.49
C GLY A 107 -15.52 -17.81 -1.23
N GLU A 108 -15.61 -16.71 -0.49
CA GLU A 108 -15.38 -15.38 -1.00
C GLU A 108 -13.92 -14.94 -0.73
N PHE A 109 -13.27 -14.39 -1.75
CA PHE A 109 -11.90 -13.87 -1.71
C PHE A 109 -11.83 -12.35 -1.93
N ASN A 110 -12.95 -11.67 -1.77
CA ASN A 110 -13.04 -10.21 -1.75
C ASN A 110 -14.26 -9.76 -0.95
N ASP A 111 -14.08 -9.58 0.35
CA ASP A 111 -15.12 -9.10 1.24
C ASP A 111 -15.42 -7.60 0.98
N VAL A 112 -16.70 -7.25 1.01
CA VAL A 112 -17.21 -5.87 0.80
C VAL A 112 -16.56 -5.12 -0.39
N LYS A 113 -15.99 -5.86 -1.34
CA LYS A 113 -15.27 -5.32 -2.50
C LYS A 113 -14.09 -4.39 -2.11
N SER A 114 -13.44 -4.70 -0.97
CA SER A 114 -12.33 -3.92 -0.45
C SER A 114 -10.99 -4.26 -1.12
N LYS A 115 -10.91 -5.45 -1.75
CA LYS A 115 -9.69 -5.91 -2.43
C LYS A 115 -9.73 -5.46 -3.89
N ALA A 116 -8.78 -4.59 -4.21
CA ALA A 116 -8.77 -3.87 -5.49
C ALA A 116 -7.36 -3.43 -5.87
N CYS A 117 -7.20 -3.03 -7.13
CA CYS A 117 -6.03 -2.33 -7.65
C CYS A 117 -6.48 -1.05 -8.33
N ASN A 118 -5.90 0.08 -7.94
CA ASN A 118 -6.10 1.37 -8.58
C ASN A 118 -4.86 1.71 -9.40
N ILE A 119 -5.05 1.99 -10.67
CA ILE A 119 -3.98 2.18 -11.64
C ILE A 119 -4.10 3.59 -12.21
N ALA A 120 -2.97 4.29 -12.31
CA ALA A 120 -2.88 5.59 -12.95
C ALA A 120 -1.62 5.67 -13.82
N VAL A 121 -1.71 6.39 -14.91
CA VAL A 121 -0.56 6.73 -15.75
C VAL A 121 -0.25 8.20 -15.55
N PHE A 122 0.98 8.50 -15.16
CA PHE A 122 1.43 9.85 -14.93
C PHE A 122 2.56 10.24 -15.88
N LYS A 123 2.57 11.53 -16.22
CA LYS A 123 3.71 12.19 -16.82
C LYS A 123 4.35 13.13 -15.79
N VAL A 124 5.63 13.00 -15.58
CA VAL A 124 6.41 13.91 -14.75
C VAL A 124 6.57 15.23 -15.49
N LYS A 125 6.03 16.31 -14.95
CA LYS A 125 5.99 17.60 -15.64
C LYS A 125 7.38 18.19 -15.93
N GLU A 126 8.32 17.96 -15.02
CA GLU A 126 9.70 18.44 -15.14
C GLU A 126 10.47 17.73 -16.26
N SER A 127 10.43 16.40 -16.32
CA SER A 127 11.22 15.59 -17.26
C SER A 127 10.46 15.20 -18.53
N GLY A 128 9.13 15.22 -18.50
CA GLY A 128 8.28 14.67 -19.54
C GLY A 128 8.19 13.15 -19.55
N ASN A 129 8.88 12.46 -18.66
CA ASN A 129 8.87 11.00 -18.58
C ASN A 129 7.52 10.48 -18.09
N ILE A 130 7.09 9.35 -18.63
CA ILE A 130 5.82 8.71 -18.30
C ILE A 130 6.11 7.44 -17.49
N PHE A 131 5.21 7.14 -16.53
CA PHE A 131 5.24 5.89 -15.78
C PHE A 131 3.84 5.43 -15.39
N VAL A 132 3.69 4.13 -15.17
CA VAL A 132 2.49 3.55 -14.59
C VAL A 132 2.67 3.46 -13.09
N PHE A 133 1.69 3.92 -12.36
CA PHE A 133 1.59 3.77 -10.90
C PHE A 133 0.38 2.90 -10.56
N ALA A 134 0.56 1.92 -9.70
CA ALA A 134 -0.53 1.07 -9.23
C ALA A 134 -0.43 0.83 -7.73
N THR A 135 -1.56 0.96 -7.04
CA THR A 135 -1.70 0.61 -5.62
C THR A 135 -2.71 -0.50 -5.46
N THR A 136 -2.42 -1.47 -4.62
CA THR A 136 -3.27 -2.65 -4.43
C THR A 136 -3.45 -2.99 -2.95
N HIS A 137 -4.56 -3.69 -2.66
CA HIS A 137 -4.79 -4.39 -1.42
C HIS A 137 -5.31 -5.79 -1.75
N LEU A 138 -4.49 -6.83 -1.48
CA LEU A 138 -4.80 -8.21 -1.79
C LEU A 138 -5.57 -8.90 -0.66
N TRP A 139 -6.03 -10.14 -0.90
CA TRP A 139 -6.76 -10.93 0.08
C TRP A 139 -5.97 -11.15 1.37
N TRP A 140 -6.63 -10.98 2.52
CA TRP A 140 -6.00 -10.87 3.83
C TRP A 140 -5.94 -12.17 4.65
N LYS A 141 -6.86 -13.13 4.43
CA LYS A 141 -6.86 -14.35 5.24
C LYS A 141 -5.62 -15.20 5.00
N GLY A 142 -5.20 -15.93 6.04
CA GLY A 142 -4.13 -16.90 5.95
C GLY A 142 -4.57 -18.19 5.26
N GLU A 143 -3.65 -18.90 4.61
CA GLU A 143 -3.88 -20.24 4.05
C GLU A 143 -3.97 -21.30 5.15
N SER A 144 -3.23 -21.13 6.24
CA SER A 144 -3.15 -22.04 7.39
C SER A 144 -2.99 -21.26 8.69
N LYS A 145 -3.10 -21.96 9.82
CA LYS A 145 -2.88 -21.40 11.16
C LYS A 145 -1.45 -20.95 11.43
N ASP A 146 -0.50 -21.41 10.64
CA ASP A 146 0.91 -21.06 10.77
C ASP A 146 1.24 -19.67 10.19
N ASN A 147 0.32 -19.06 9.46
CA ASN A 147 0.44 -17.67 9.03
C ASN A 147 0.17 -16.73 10.21
N ASN A 148 1.02 -15.74 10.42
CA ASN A 148 1.05 -14.84 11.59
C ASN A 148 -0.28 -14.13 11.91
N TYR A 149 -1.22 -14.08 10.97
CA TYR A 149 -2.55 -13.46 11.14
C TYR A 149 -3.65 -14.46 11.49
N ALA A 150 -3.36 -15.78 11.46
CA ALA A 150 -4.35 -16.83 11.55
C ALA A 150 -4.54 -17.38 12.98
N ASN A 151 -4.23 -16.60 14.01
CA ASN A 151 -4.42 -17.00 15.42
C ASN A 151 -5.88 -17.30 15.78
N VAL A 152 -6.82 -16.98 14.88
CA VAL A 152 -8.25 -17.24 15.02
C VAL A 152 -8.70 -18.06 13.83
N ASP A 153 -9.43 -19.16 14.05
CA ASP A 153 -9.92 -20.06 12.99
C ASP A 153 -10.71 -19.34 11.88
N SER A 154 -11.40 -18.25 12.20
CA SER A 154 -12.13 -17.41 11.24
C SER A 154 -11.22 -16.66 10.24
N ASN A 155 -9.93 -16.55 10.53
CA ASN A 155 -8.95 -15.87 9.67
C ASN A 155 -8.16 -16.84 8.78
N VAL A 156 -8.53 -18.14 8.81
CA VAL A 156 -7.97 -19.16 7.93
C VAL A 156 -8.95 -19.46 6.82
N GLN A 157 -8.47 -19.48 5.59
CA GLN A 157 -9.29 -19.88 4.44
C GLN A 157 -8.40 -20.58 3.41
N TYR A 158 -8.76 -21.83 3.09
CA TYR A 158 -8.09 -22.58 2.03
C TYR A 158 -8.23 -21.86 0.68
N GLY A 159 -7.14 -21.75 -0.04
CA GLY A 159 -7.09 -21.02 -1.32
C GLY A 159 -6.64 -19.56 -1.19
N SER A 160 -6.36 -19.06 0.02
CA SER A 160 -5.93 -17.66 0.24
C SER A 160 -4.65 -17.30 -0.52
N ASP A 161 -3.65 -18.17 -0.53
CA ASP A 161 -2.41 -17.93 -1.30
C ASP A 161 -2.68 -17.92 -2.80
N LYS A 162 -3.58 -18.77 -3.27
CA LYS A 162 -4.01 -18.79 -4.67
C LYS A 162 -4.82 -17.55 -5.04
N ALA A 163 -5.64 -17.03 -4.13
CA ALA A 163 -6.38 -15.79 -4.33
C ALA A 163 -5.42 -14.62 -4.54
N ARG A 164 -4.39 -14.48 -3.70
CA ARG A 164 -3.35 -13.45 -3.86
C ARG A 164 -2.57 -13.59 -5.16
N GLU A 165 -2.17 -14.82 -5.52
CA GLU A 165 -1.50 -15.09 -6.80
C GLU A 165 -2.39 -14.69 -7.99
N TYR A 166 -3.68 -15.00 -7.95
CA TYR A 166 -4.63 -14.64 -8.99
C TYR A 166 -4.87 -13.13 -9.06
N GLN A 167 -5.04 -12.47 -7.92
CA GLN A 167 -5.26 -11.03 -7.83
C GLN A 167 -4.05 -10.24 -8.36
N ILE A 168 -2.83 -10.64 -7.99
CA ILE A 168 -1.61 -9.98 -8.49
C ILE A 168 -1.42 -10.20 -10.00
N ALA A 169 -1.81 -11.38 -10.51
CA ALA A 169 -1.75 -11.66 -11.95
C ALA A 169 -2.69 -10.74 -12.73
N LEU A 170 -3.92 -10.55 -12.25
CA LEU A 170 -4.89 -9.62 -12.86
C LEU A 170 -4.38 -8.17 -12.83
N ALA A 171 -3.78 -7.74 -11.71
CA ALA A 171 -3.21 -6.40 -11.61
C ALA A 171 -2.06 -6.21 -12.60
N ILE A 172 -1.13 -7.18 -12.68
CA ILE A 172 0.01 -7.13 -13.60
C ILE A 172 -0.46 -7.09 -15.06
N GLU A 173 -1.46 -7.89 -15.46
CA GLU A 173 -2.04 -7.84 -16.80
C GLU A 173 -2.48 -6.42 -17.17
N LYS A 174 -3.18 -5.74 -16.26
CA LYS A 174 -3.65 -4.37 -16.47
C LYS A 174 -2.50 -3.37 -16.53
N ILE A 175 -1.54 -3.47 -15.61
CA ILE A 175 -0.36 -2.59 -15.60
C ILE A 175 0.44 -2.74 -16.90
N GLU A 176 0.68 -3.97 -17.36
CA GLU A 176 1.42 -4.22 -18.61
C GLU A 176 0.70 -3.67 -19.85
N LYS A 177 -0.63 -3.74 -19.89
CA LYS A 177 -1.42 -3.09 -20.96
C LYS A 177 -1.13 -1.57 -21.04
N TYR A 178 -1.09 -0.90 -19.89
CA TYR A 178 -0.77 0.54 -19.85
C TYR A 178 0.71 0.81 -20.14
N ARG A 179 1.62 0.00 -19.64
CA ARG A 179 3.04 0.11 -19.99
C ARG A 179 3.26 0.05 -21.49
N GLN A 180 2.64 -0.93 -22.16
CA GLN A 180 2.73 -1.09 -23.62
C GLN A 180 2.11 0.10 -24.37
N LYS A 181 0.92 0.56 -23.94
CA LYS A 181 0.25 1.72 -24.51
C LYS A 181 1.11 2.99 -24.48
N TYR A 182 1.94 3.14 -23.46
CA TYR A 182 2.80 4.31 -23.25
C TYR A 182 4.30 4.02 -23.49
N GLY A 183 4.61 3.16 -24.47
CA GLY A 183 5.98 2.96 -24.95
C GLY A 183 6.87 2.11 -24.04
N ASN A 184 6.31 1.12 -23.33
CA ASN A 184 6.98 0.29 -22.33
C ASN A 184 7.60 1.11 -21.18
N CYS A 185 6.93 2.17 -20.77
CA CYS A 185 7.37 3.03 -19.68
C CYS A 185 7.58 2.25 -18.37
N PRO A 186 8.36 2.79 -17.41
CA PRO A 186 8.50 2.18 -16.10
C PRO A 186 7.16 2.01 -15.37
N ALA A 187 7.09 1.05 -14.46
CA ALA A 187 5.96 0.89 -13.56
C ALA A 187 6.42 0.79 -12.10
N VAL A 188 5.61 1.39 -11.22
CA VAL A 188 5.67 1.20 -9.76
C VAL A 188 4.38 0.53 -9.33
N PHE A 189 4.48 -0.66 -8.79
CA PHE A 189 3.36 -1.45 -8.28
C PHE A 189 3.58 -1.71 -6.79
N LEU A 190 2.74 -1.15 -5.95
CA LEU A 190 2.90 -1.17 -4.52
C LEU A 190 1.58 -1.46 -3.78
N GLY A 191 1.66 -1.70 -2.49
CA GLY A 191 0.49 -1.85 -1.64
C GLY A 191 0.66 -2.91 -0.56
N ASP A 192 -0.41 -3.08 0.20
CA ASP A 192 -0.59 -4.18 1.12
C ASP A 192 -0.94 -5.46 0.34
N MET A 193 0.04 -6.30 0.16
CA MET A 193 -0.11 -7.56 -0.58
C MET A 193 -0.48 -8.74 0.32
N ASN A 194 -0.61 -8.51 1.63
CA ASN A 194 -1.02 -9.49 2.63
C ASN A 194 -0.22 -10.81 2.59
N THR A 195 1.05 -10.74 2.18
CA THR A 195 1.91 -11.90 2.05
C THR A 195 3.38 -11.48 2.03
N GLY A 196 4.28 -12.36 2.45
CA GLY A 196 5.72 -12.10 2.47
C GLY A 196 6.37 -12.17 1.09
N TYR A 197 7.62 -11.70 1.01
CA TYR A 197 8.38 -11.63 -0.24
C TYR A 197 8.53 -12.99 -0.94
N ASP A 198 8.73 -14.07 -0.20
CA ASP A 198 8.94 -15.42 -0.76
C ASP A 198 7.66 -16.12 -1.23
N SER A 199 6.51 -15.47 -1.07
CA SER A 199 5.23 -16.04 -1.50
C SER A 199 5.12 -16.21 -3.01
N LYS A 200 4.29 -17.16 -3.44
CA LYS A 200 4.02 -17.38 -4.87
C LYS A 200 3.46 -16.14 -5.55
N ALA A 201 2.68 -15.33 -4.86
CA ALA A 201 2.10 -14.10 -5.39
C ALA A 201 3.21 -13.09 -5.74
N ILE A 202 4.14 -12.81 -4.82
CA ILE A 202 5.26 -11.89 -5.08
C ILE A 202 6.22 -12.49 -6.11
N GLN A 203 6.53 -13.78 -6.01
CA GLN A 203 7.41 -14.46 -6.97
C GLN A 203 6.80 -14.51 -8.38
N TYR A 204 5.47 -14.50 -8.51
CA TYR A 204 4.81 -14.31 -9.80
C TYR A 204 5.15 -12.92 -10.40
N ALA A 205 5.09 -11.85 -9.60
CA ALA A 205 5.49 -10.53 -10.07
C ALA A 205 6.97 -10.50 -10.47
N VAL A 206 7.85 -11.10 -9.65
CA VAL A 206 9.29 -11.20 -9.94
C VAL A 206 9.55 -11.93 -11.24
N SER A 207 8.86 -13.05 -11.48
CA SER A 207 8.97 -13.82 -12.74
C SER A 207 8.47 -13.06 -13.98
N ASN A 208 7.62 -12.06 -13.77
CA ASN A 208 7.16 -11.12 -14.80
C ASN A 208 8.06 -9.87 -14.92
N GLY A 209 9.26 -9.89 -14.33
CA GLY A 209 10.29 -8.87 -14.47
C GLY A 209 10.14 -7.67 -13.53
N TYR A 210 9.32 -7.77 -12.49
CA TYR A 210 9.30 -6.81 -11.40
C TYR A 210 10.44 -7.09 -10.43
N ARG A 211 11.02 -6.04 -9.85
CA ARG A 211 12.05 -6.13 -8.81
C ARG A 211 11.57 -5.41 -7.57
N HIS A 212 11.83 -5.98 -6.40
CA HIS A 212 11.50 -5.29 -5.16
C HIS A 212 12.46 -4.12 -4.95
N ALA A 213 11.90 -2.94 -4.68
CA ALA A 213 12.64 -1.69 -4.59
C ALA A 213 13.77 -1.72 -3.56
N ARG A 214 13.59 -2.42 -2.42
CA ARG A 214 14.61 -2.58 -1.39
C ARG A 214 15.91 -3.19 -1.92
N PHE A 215 15.83 -4.17 -2.83
CA PHE A 215 17.01 -4.86 -3.35
C PHE A 215 17.77 -4.11 -4.44
N ILE A 216 17.16 -3.07 -4.99
CA ILE A 216 17.75 -2.28 -6.07
C ILE A 216 17.97 -0.82 -5.69
N ALA A 217 17.52 -0.41 -4.51
CA ALA A 217 17.79 0.92 -3.98
C ALA A 217 19.28 1.09 -3.72
N THR A 218 19.81 2.28 -4.03
CA THR A 218 21.21 2.60 -3.75
C THR A 218 21.45 2.90 -2.26
N ASP A 219 20.39 3.28 -1.55
CA ASP A 219 20.35 3.48 -0.11
C ASP A 219 19.04 2.92 0.48
N TYR A 220 19.12 2.33 1.65
CA TYR A 220 17.93 1.89 2.38
C TYR A 220 18.12 2.09 3.88
N ALA A 221 17.04 2.56 4.55
CA ALA A 221 17.05 2.87 5.98
C ALA A 221 16.24 1.87 6.82
N ASP A 222 16.04 0.68 6.31
CA ASP A 222 15.19 -0.33 6.88
C ASP A 222 16.04 -1.61 7.10
N GLU A 223 16.54 -1.76 8.30
CA GLU A 223 17.29 -2.96 8.72
C GLU A 223 16.34 -4.01 9.30
N THR A 224 15.23 -3.57 9.89
CA THR A 224 14.21 -4.44 10.47
C THR A 224 12.83 -4.01 10.01
N VAL A 225 11.95 -4.97 9.81
CA VAL A 225 10.57 -4.70 9.49
C VAL A 225 9.78 -4.64 10.78
N GLY A 226 9.64 -3.43 11.33
CA GLY A 226 8.71 -3.22 12.42
C GLY A 226 7.28 -3.49 11.93
N TYR A 227 6.68 -4.52 12.47
CA TYR A 227 5.25 -4.78 12.34
C TYR A 227 4.56 -4.35 13.62
N HIS A 228 3.51 -3.54 13.49
CA HIS A 228 2.76 -3.07 14.63
C HIS A 228 1.34 -3.61 14.58
N ASN A 229 0.89 -4.12 15.70
CA ASN A 229 -0.51 -4.44 15.87
C ASN A 229 -1.05 -3.69 17.10
N CYS A 230 -1.70 -2.57 16.84
CA CYS A 230 -2.40 -1.81 17.87
C CYS A 230 -3.88 -2.19 18.02
N PHE A 231 -4.43 -3.00 17.12
CA PHE A 231 -5.86 -3.23 16.97
C PHE A 231 -6.52 -3.80 18.23
N GLY A 232 -6.00 -4.89 18.79
CA GLY A 232 -6.58 -5.56 19.96
C GLY A 232 -6.08 -5.04 21.31
N TRP A 233 -5.12 -4.11 21.32
CA TRP A 233 -4.33 -3.77 22.50
C TRP A 233 -4.61 -2.36 23.04
N GLY A 234 -5.53 -1.65 22.44
CA GLY A 234 -5.76 -0.27 22.76
C GLY A 234 -4.57 0.59 22.33
N TYR A 235 -4.05 1.40 23.24
CA TYR A 235 -2.87 2.24 22.96
C TYR A 235 -1.55 1.49 23.08
N GLU A 236 -1.54 0.29 23.65
CA GLU A 236 -0.34 -0.53 23.76
C GLU A 236 0.00 -1.13 22.40
N THR A 237 1.21 -0.91 21.96
CA THR A 237 1.71 -1.44 20.71
C THR A 237 2.56 -2.66 20.96
N HIS A 238 2.35 -3.70 20.16
CA HIS A 238 3.25 -4.83 20.10
C HIS A 238 4.15 -4.67 18.88
N TYR A 239 5.42 -4.48 19.14
CA TYR A 239 6.45 -4.41 18.12
C TYR A 239 6.94 -5.82 17.81
N PHE A 240 6.86 -6.20 16.55
CA PHE A 240 7.40 -7.44 16.05
C PHE A 240 8.62 -7.12 15.18
N ASP A 241 9.77 -7.55 15.63
CA ASP A 241 11.03 -7.44 14.90
C ASP A 241 11.15 -8.60 13.91
N ASP A 242 10.36 -8.53 12.87
CA ASP A 242 10.30 -9.56 11.84
C ASP A 242 11.30 -9.28 10.72
N PRO A 243 11.90 -10.32 10.11
CA PRO A 243 12.76 -10.15 8.96
C PRO A 243 11.95 -9.62 7.76
N PHE A 244 12.65 -8.97 6.83
CA PHE A 244 12.06 -8.33 5.65
C PHE A 244 11.14 -9.28 4.84
N GLU A 245 11.47 -10.55 4.79
CA GLU A 245 10.71 -11.58 4.08
C GLU A 245 9.27 -11.73 4.59
N LYS A 246 9.00 -11.33 5.82
CA LYS A 246 7.66 -11.33 6.42
C LYS A 246 6.89 -10.02 6.24
N ALA A 247 7.51 -8.98 5.69
CA ALA A 247 6.81 -7.75 5.35
C ALA A 247 5.69 -8.04 4.34
N ILE A 248 4.54 -7.39 4.53
CA ILE A 248 3.37 -7.58 3.67
C ILE A 248 3.05 -6.37 2.80
N ASP A 249 3.65 -5.23 3.11
CA ASP A 249 3.63 -4.03 2.28
C ASP A 249 4.84 -4.01 1.36
N HIS A 250 4.60 -4.01 0.05
CA HIS A 250 5.66 -4.13 -0.94
C HIS A 250 5.67 -2.94 -1.91
N VAL A 251 6.88 -2.62 -2.40
CA VAL A 251 7.09 -1.70 -3.52
C VAL A 251 7.88 -2.44 -4.60
N LEU A 252 7.21 -2.73 -5.70
CA LEU A 252 7.75 -3.45 -6.85
C LEU A 252 7.92 -2.46 -8.01
N VAL A 253 9.03 -2.53 -8.71
CA VAL A 253 9.32 -1.68 -9.88
C VAL A 253 9.69 -2.53 -11.09
N LYS A 254 9.35 -2.03 -12.29
CA LYS A 254 9.69 -2.68 -13.56
C LYS A 254 10.03 -1.65 -14.62
N GLY A 255 11.02 -1.96 -15.46
CA GLY A 255 11.44 -1.08 -16.57
C GLY A 255 12.21 0.15 -16.12
N GLU A 256 12.69 0.16 -14.89
CA GLU A 256 13.53 1.20 -14.31
C GLU A 256 14.98 1.12 -14.82
N ARG A 257 15.66 2.27 -14.87
CA ARG A 257 17.10 2.32 -15.13
C ARG A 257 17.86 1.82 -13.89
N GLU A 258 19.00 1.22 -14.09
CA GLU A 258 19.90 0.87 -13.00
C GLU A 258 20.25 2.12 -12.17
N GLY A 259 20.18 1.99 -10.85
CA GLY A 259 20.45 3.08 -9.91
C GLY A 259 19.43 4.22 -9.90
N SER A 260 18.27 4.06 -10.56
CA SER A 260 17.20 5.08 -10.51
C SER A 260 16.38 5.04 -9.22
N VAL A 261 16.30 3.92 -8.53
CA VAL A 261 15.76 3.84 -7.17
C VAL A 261 16.85 4.27 -6.21
N LYS A 262 16.76 5.49 -5.69
CA LYS A 262 17.80 6.10 -4.86
C LYS A 262 17.71 5.69 -3.40
N ARG A 263 16.50 5.53 -2.90
CA ARG A 263 16.24 5.17 -1.51
C ARG A 263 15.03 4.27 -1.41
N PHE A 264 15.08 3.32 -0.48
CA PHE A 264 13.92 2.60 0.05
C PHE A 264 13.89 2.81 1.57
N GLU A 265 12.75 3.15 2.11
CA GLU A 265 12.59 3.33 3.56
C GLU A 265 11.21 2.89 4.00
N ARG A 266 11.15 2.14 5.09
CA ARG A 266 9.95 1.92 5.88
C ARG A 266 9.96 2.93 7.02
N TYR A 267 8.98 3.83 7.02
CA TYR A 267 8.95 4.95 7.93
C TYR A 267 8.15 4.60 9.18
N SER A 268 8.82 4.42 10.31
CA SER A 268 8.24 3.95 11.56
C SER A 268 8.73 4.76 12.78
N PRO A 269 8.40 6.06 12.85
CA PRO A 269 8.76 6.86 14.03
C PRO A 269 7.93 6.44 15.24
N ASP A 270 8.46 6.60 16.45
CA ASP A 270 7.83 6.17 17.71
C ASP A 270 6.39 6.66 17.88
N TYR A 271 6.09 7.88 17.43
CA TYR A 271 4.72 8.44 17.51
C TYR A 271 3.72 7.77 16.58
N TYR A 272 4.21 7.00 15.58
CA TYR A 272 3.36 6.41 14.55
C TYR A 272 2.61 5.17 15.05
N PHE A 273 3.17 4.43 15.99
CA PHE A 273 2.68 3.12 16.41
C PHE A 273 1.18 3.03 16.79
N PRO A 274 0.57 4.01 17.45
CA PRO A 274 -0.86 3.96 17.74
C PRO A 274 -1.76 4.42 16.59
N ILE A 275 -1.23 4.67 15.38
CA ILE A 275 -1.98 5.34 14.31
C ILE A 275 -2.51 4.35 13.29
N SER A 276 -1.72 3.34 12.94
CA SER A 276 -2.06 2.25 12.04
C SER A 276 -1.32 0.98 12.49
N ASP A 277 -1.85 -0.16 12.12
CA ASP A 277 -1.20 -1.46 12.27
C ASP A 277 -0.16 -1.73 11.18
N HIS A 278 0.01 -0.82 10.22
CA HIS A 278 1.01 -0.85 9.16
C HIS A 278 1.88 0.40 9.19
N SER A 279 3.17 0.23 8.96
CA SER A 279 4.09 1.34 8.72
C SER A 279 4.15 1.69 7.24
N PRO A 280 4.07 2.98 6.86
CA PRO A 280 4.24 3.38 5.48
C PRO A 280 5.66 3.07 4.97
N ALA A 281 5.76 2.73 3.69
CA ALA A 281 7.04 2.59 3.02
C ALA A 281 7.13 3.50 1.80
N PHE A 282 8.30 4.03 1.50
CA PHE A 282 8.50 4.88 0.32
C PHE A 282 9.80 4.59 -0.42
N ILE A 283 9.82 5.02 -1.66
CA ILE A 283 11.02 5.09 -2.49
C ILE A 283 11.26 6.50 -2.98
N ASP A 284 12.52 6.86 -3.15
CA ASP A 284 12.94 7.99 -3.97
C ASP A 284 13.33 7.48 -5.35
N PHE A 285 12.55 7.85 -6.37
CA PHE A 285 12.66 7.29 -7.71
C PHE A 285 12.96 8.39 -8.75
N ASP A 286 14.03 8.18 -9.51
CA ASP A 286 14.45 9.06 -10.59
C ASP A 286 13.93 8.50 -11.93
N ILE A 287 12.69 8.89 -12.27
CA ILE A 287 11.96 8.45 -13.47
C ILE A 287 12.43 9.22 -14.70
#